data_4396dad429084ac1e2dc06c0a89d8a73
#
_entry.id   4396dad429084ac1e2dc06c0a89d8a73
#
_cell.length_a   1.000
_cell.length_b   1.000
_cell.length_c   1.000
_cell.angle_alpha   90.00
_cell.angle_beta   90.00
_cell.angle_gamma   90.00
#
_symmetry.space_group_name_H-M   'P 1'
#
loop_
_entity.id
_entity.type
_entity.pdbx_description
1 polymer ?
#
loop_
_entity_poly.entity_id
_entity_poly.type
_entity_poly.pdbx_seq_one_letter_code
_entity_poly.pdbx_strand_id
1 'polypeptide(L)'
;MKPRYLGNHNRLSRNLSLDRISRKESRKDLNKFESYGLDIWNAYEFSYLLNGKPKIVVLEISIPSNSKYTIESKSMKLFLNSFFNKNYENQAEVINMISKKISKTCNSEAVSYTHLRAHETR
;
A
#
# COMPACT_ATOMS: atom_id res chain seq x y z
N MET A 1 -17.96 -3.71 -15.60
CA MET A 1 -18.06 -3.45 -14.29
C MET A 1 -18.13 -1.99 -14.01
N LYS A 2 -18.91 -1.62 -13.19
CA LYS A 2 -19.06 -0.29 -13.00
C LYS A 2 -18.16 0.26 -11.99
N PRO A 3 -17.84 1.48 -12.04
CA PRO A 3 -16.90 2.06 -11.10
C PRO A 3 -17.55 2.06 -9.75
N ARG A 4 -17.11 1.19 -8.92
CA ARG A 4 -17.72 1.11 -7.65
C ARG A 4 -17.34 2.24 -6.75
N TYR A 5 -16.45 3.10 -7.15
CA TYR A 5 -16.12 4.21 -6.33
C TYR A 5 -17.13 5.32 -6.40
N LEU A 6 -17.90 5.39 -7.47
CA LEU A 6 -18.78 6.50 -7.64
C LEU A 6 -20.03 6.30 -6.83
N GLY A 7 -20.34 7.27 -6.02
CA GLY A 7 -21.57 7.24 -5.29
C GLY A 7 -21.58 6.41 -4.05
N ASN A 8 -20.44 5.87 -3.68
CA ASN A 8 -20.38 5.04 -2.49
C ASN A 8 -19.22 5.38 -1.62
N HIS A 9 -19.01 6.64 -1.42
CA HIS A 9 -17.82 7.07 -0.71
C HIS A 9 -17.72 6.53 0.70
N ASN A 10 -18.84 6.45 1.38
CA ASN A 10 -18.79 5.98 2.75
C ASN A 10 -18.38 4.53 2.84
N ARG A 11 -18.80 3.76 1.88
CA ARG A 11 -18.48 2.38 1.93
C ARG A 11 -17.07 2.11 1.48
N LEU A 12 -16.53 3.00 0.68
CA LEU A 12 -15.16 2.80 0.22
C LEU A 12 -14.19 2.77 1.36
N SER A 13 -14.40 3.59 2.36
CA SER A 13 -13.45 3.64 3.45
C SER A 13 -13.47 2.38 4.28
N ARG A 14 -14.54 1.60 4.21
CA ARG A 14 -14.60 0.38 4.99
C ARG A 14 -14.25 -0.85 4.21
N ASN A 15 -14.49 -0.82 2.91
CA ASN A 15 -14.32 -2.00 2.10
C ASN A 15 -13.38 -1.83 0.94
N LEU A 16 -12.42 -0.96 1.10
CA LEU A 16 -11.46 -0.76 0.05
C LEU A 16 -10.68 -2.03 -0.18
N SER A 17 -10.66 -2.46 -1.39
CA SER A 17 -9.83 -3.60 -1.75
C SER A 17 -8.73 -3.11 -2.65
N LEU A 18 -7.64 -3.82 -2.64
CA LEU A 18 -6.51 -3.49 -3.48
C LEU A 18 -6.66 -4.21 -4.80
N ASP A 19 -6.66 -3.43 -5.87
CA ASP A 19 -6.73 -4.00 -7.20
C ASP A 19 -5.34 -4.38 -7.62
N ARG A 20 -5.21 -5.60 -8.11
CA ARG A 20 -3.91 -6.09 -8.52
C ARG A 20 -3.83 -6.16 -10.03
N ILE A 21 -2.62 -6.11 -10.51
CA ILE A 21 -2.34 -6.17 -11.93
C ILE A 21 -1.40 -7.33 -12.15
N SER A 22 -1.70 -8.17 -13.14
CA SER A 22 -0.81 -9.25 -13.46
C SER A 22 0.47 -8.71 -14.08
N ARG A 23 1.61 -9.08 -13.54
CA ARG A 23 2.86 -8.62 -14.07
C ARG A 23 3.12 -9.22 -15.45
N LYS A 24 2.60 -10.40 -15.66
CA LYS A 24 2.73 -11.03 -16.96
C LYS A 24 2.08 -10.17 -18.02
N GLU A 25 0.91 -9.65 -17.69
CA GLU A 25 0.20 -8.81 -18.63
C GLU A 25 0.93 -7.50 -18.86
N SER A 26 1.37 -6.88 -17.81
CA SER A 26 1.98 -5.57 -17.94
C SER A 26 3.38 -5.62 -18.53
N ARG A 27 3.98 -6.80 -18.59
CA ARG A 27 5.32 -6.95 -19.14
C ARG A 27 5.37 -7.60 -20.49
N LYS A 28 4.24 -7.86 -21.08
CA LYS A 28 4.29 -8.60 -22.33
C LYS A 28 5.03 -7.86 -23.42
N ASP A 29 5.04 -6.56 -23.37
CA ASP A 29 5.78 -5.80 -24.36
C ASP A 29 7.26 -5.74 -24.08
N LEU A 30 7.64 -6.11 -22.89
CA LEU A 30 9.05 -6.13 -22.55
C LEU A 30 9.66 -7.47 -22.84
N ASN A 31 8.86 -8.40 -23.24
CA ASN A 31 9.35 -9.68 -23.62
C ASN A 31 10.04 -10.36 -22.50
N LYS A 32 11.12 -10.96 -22.76
CA LYS A 32 11.77 -11.75 -21.79
C LYS A 32 12.60 -10.98 -20.82
N PHE A 33 12.36 -9.72 -20.71
CA PHE A 33 13.08 -8.96 -19.70
C PHE A 33 12.69 -9.47 -18.34
N GLU A 34 13.68 -9.82 -17.52
CA GLU A 34 13.41 -10.27 -16.18
C GLU A 34 13.83 -9.24 -15.20
N SER A 35 12.97 -9.03 -14.22
CA SER A 35 13.20 -8.03 -13.23
C SER A 35 13.62 -8.66 -11.93
N TYR A 36 14.75 -8.26 -11.39
CA TYR A 36 15.18 -8.71 -10.09
C TYR A 36 15.20 -7.52 -9.16
N GLY A 37 15.01 -7.76 -7.88
CA GLY A 37 15.04 -6.70 -6.92
C GLY A 37 13.66 -6.42 -6.37
N LEU A 38 13.44 -5.18 -6.01
CA LEU A 38 12.24 -4.77 -5.32
C LEU A 38 11.57 -3.59 -6.00
N ASP A 39 10.25 -3.61 -5.96
CA ASP A 39 9.48 -2.42 -6.32
C ASP A 39 9.25 -1.68 -5.03
N ILE A 40 9.64 -0.43 -5.00
CA ILE A 40 9.55 0.37 -3.78
C ILE A 40 8.45 1.39 -3.94
N TRP A 41 7.55 1.42 -2.98
CA TRP A 41 6.49 2.43 -2.93
C TRP A 41 6.74 3.31 -1.74
N ASN A 42 6.65 4.61 -1.91
CA ASN A 42 6.83 5.54 -0.80
C ASN A 42 5.59 6.38 -0.63
N ALA A 43 5.06 6.37 0.58
CA ALA A 43 3.96 7.25 0.92
C ALA A 43 4.52 8.27 1.89
N TYR A 44 4.69 9.50 1.43
CA TYR A 44 5.42 10.50 2.21
C TYR A 44 4.61 11.10 3.34
N GLU A 45 3.30 10.96 3.28
CA GLU A 45 2.46 11.49 4.35
C GLU A 45 1.42 10.48 4.75
N PHE A 46 1.89 9.32 5.16
CA PHE A 46 0.98 8.28 5.60
C PHE A 46 0.47 8.63 6.99
N SER A 47 -0.83 8.69 7.14
CA SER A 47 -1.46 9.16 8.38
C SER A 47 -2.34 8.11 9.01
N TYR A 48 -2.33 8.08 10.33
CA TYR A 48 -3.23 7.24 11.09
C TYR A 48 -3.30 7.80 12.49
N LEU A 49 -4.13 7.22 13.34
CA LEU A 49 -4.22 7.65 14.72
C LEU A 49 -3.52 6.65 15.61
N LEU A 50 -2.63 7.14 16.44
CA LEU A 50 -1.91 6.30 17.38
C LEU A 50 -2.36 6.67 18.77
N ASN A 51 -3.10 5.80 19.40
CA ASN A 51 -3.70 6.07 20.70
C ASN A 51 -4.49 7.38 20.66
N GLY A 52 -5.26 7.55 19.59
CA GLY A 52 -6.12 8.69 19.44
C GLY A 52 -5.46 9.96 18.95
N LYS A 53 -4.16 9.93 18.70
CA LYS A 53 -3.46 11.11 18.25
C LYS A 53 -2.97 10.95 16.82
N PRO A 54 -3.06 12.00 16.03
CA PRO A 54 -2.62 11.91 14.64
C PRO A 54 -1.13 11.62 14.54
N LYS A 55 -0.78 10.74 13.64
CA LYS A 55 0.61 10.37 13.40
C LYS A 55 0.83 10.41 11.90
N ILE A 56 1.90 11.04 11.47
CA ILE A 56 2.25 11.12 10.06
C ILE A 56 3.67 10.63 9.89
N VAL A 57 3.86 9.67 9.03
CA VAL A 57 5.18 9.09 8.81
C VAL A 57 5.39 8.86 7.33
N VAL A 58 6.63 8.59 6.97
CA VAL A 58 6.93 8.14 5.62
C VAL A 58 6.86 6.62 5.66
N LEU A 59 6.01 6.06 4.84
CA LEU A 59 5.83 4.62 4.77
C LEU A 59 6.48 4.10 3.52
N GLU A 60 7.30 3.08 3.66
CA GLU A 60 7.93 2.46 2.51
C GLU A 60 7.45 1.03 2.41
N ILE A 61 7.03 0.63 1.23
CA ILE A 61 6.55 -0.72 0.97
C ILE A 61 7.41 -1.33 -0.11
N SER A 62 7.96 -2.49 0.18
CA SER A 62 8.80 -3.20 -0.78
C SER A 62 8.09 -4.46 -1.24
N ILE A 63 7.96 -4.63 -2.53
CA ILE A 63 7.32 -5.80 -3.11
C ILE A 63 8.34 -6.42 -4.06
N PRO A 64 8.57 -7.73 -3.95
CA PRO A 64 9.51 -8.36 -4.90
C PRO A 64 9.08 -8.12 -6.32
N SER A 65 10.00 -7.69 -7.15
CA SER A 65 9.64 -7.33 -8.51
C SER A 65 9.29 -8.55 -9.35
N ASN A 66 9.58 -9.74 -8.86
CA ASN A 66 9.16 -10.94 -9.55
C ASN A 66 7.87 -11.54 -9.00
N SER A 67 7.13 -10.80 -8.19
CA SER A 67 5.86 -11.28 -7.70
C SER A 67 4.89 -11.43 -8.86
N LYS A 68 3.93 -12.31 -8.69
CA LYS A 68 2.97 -12.58 -9.75
C LYS A 68 2.10 -11.38 -10.06
N TYR A 69 1.77 -10.61 -9.04
CA TYR A 69 0.93 -9.44 -9.20
C TYR A 69 1.58 -8.24 -8.57
N THR A 70 1.22 -7.09 -9.07
CA THR A 70 1.55 -5.85 -8.40
C THR A 70 0.23 -5.14 -8.13
N ILE A 71 0.27 -3.91 -7.67
CA ILE A 71 -0.94 -3.21 -7.26
C ILE A 71 -1.13 -2.00 -8.15
N GLU A 72 -2.37 -1.76 -8.52
CA GLU A 72 -2.70 -0.60 -9.33
C GLU A 72 -2.50 0.66 -8.49
N SER A 73 -1.87 1.67 -9.07
CA SER A 73 -1.44 2.85 -8.32
C SER A 73 -2.55 3.58 -7.59
N LYS A 74 -3.65 3.79 -8.27
CA LYS A 74 -4.75 4.51 -7.67
C LYS A 74 -5.33 3.73 -6.50
N SER A 75 -5.40 2.43 -6.67
CA SER A 75 -5.91 1.56 -5.63
C SER A 75 -5.01 1.60 -4.40
N MET A 76 -3.71 1.58 -4.61
CA MET A 76 -2.77 1.67 -3.50
C MET A 76 -2.95 2.98 -2.75
N LYS A 77 -3.08 4.07 -3.50
CA LYS A 77 -3.24 5.36 -2.88
C LYS A 77 -4.50 5.44 -2.04
N LEU A 78 -5.61 4.94 -2.57
CA LEU A 78 -6.85 4.95 -1.84
C LEU A 78 -6.78 4.08 -0.59
N PHE A 79 -6.13 2.93 -0.73
CA PHE A 79 -5.98 2.04 0.41
C PHE A 79 -5.19 2.70 1.53
N LEU A 80 -4.06 3.29 1.20
CA LEU A 80 -3.23 3.91 2.22
C LEU A 80 -3.90 5.13 2.82
N ASN A 81 -4.62 5.89 2.01
CA ASN A 81 -5.30 7.06 2.53
C ASN A 81 -6.47 6.71 3.44
N SER A 82 -6.95 5.49 3.38
CA SER A 82 -8.08 5.10 4.20
C SER A 82 -7.70 4.96 5.67
N PHE A 83 -6.43 5.02 5.99
CA PHE A 83 -5.99 4.84 7.36
C PHE A 83 -6.03 6.10 8.20
N PHE A 84 -6.27 7.25 7.57
CA PHE A 84 -6.08 8.52 8.27
C PHE A 84 -6.91 8.66 9.54
N ASN A 85 -8.05 8.01 9.63
CA ASN A 85 -8.87 8.11 10.83
C ASN A 85 -9.00 6.79 11.56
N LYS A 86 -8.12 5.85 11.29
CA LYS A 86 -8.16 4.57 11.98
C LYS A 86 -7.18 4.60 13.12
N ASN A 87 -7.63 4.13 14.26
CA ASN A 87 -6.86 4.20 15.48
C ASN A 87 -6.18 2.87 15.80
N TYR A 88 -4.93 2.96 16.22
CA TYR A 88 -4.16 1.79 16.58
C TYR A 88 -3.43 2.03 17.89
N GLU A 89 -3.11 0.96 18.58
CA GLU A 89 -2.42 1.08 19.85
C GLU A 89 -0.91 1.14 19.68
N ASN A 90 -0.40 0.57 18.61
CA ASN A 90 1.01 0.70 18.34
C ASN A 90 1.24 0.65 16.85
N GLN A 91 2.40 1.13 16.45
CA GLN A 91 2.70 1.25 15.04
C GLN A 91 2.87 -0.11 14.37
N ALA A 92 3.31 -1.10 15.12
CA ALA A 92 3.49 -2.42 14.53
C ALA A 92 2.18 -3.00 14.01
N GLU A 93 1.08 -2.68 14.66
CA GLU A 93 -0.22 -3.16 14.20
C GLU A 93 -0.55 -2.64 12.81
N VAL A 94 -0.31 -1.35 12.60
CA VAL A 94 -0.58 -0.74 11.31
C VAL A 94 0.29 -1.35 10.24
N ILE A 95 1.58 -1.45 10.54
CA ILE A 95 2.55 -1.95 9.58
C ILE A 95 2.26 -3.39 9.21
N ASN A 96 1.95 -4.20 10.20
CA ASN A 96 1.65 -5.60 9.94
C ASN A 96 0.39 -5.76 9.10
N MET A 97 -0.61 -4.94 9.36
CA MET A 97 -1.83 -5.01 8.59
C MET A 97 -1.59 -4.66 7.14
N ILE A 98 -0.80 -3.62 6.91
CA ILE A 98 -0.49 -3.20 5.55
C ILE A 98 0.31 -4.26 4.83
N SER A 99 1.34 -4.78 5.47
CA SER A 99 2.18 -5.79 4.86
C SER A 99 1.40 -7.05 4.51
N LYS A 100 0.53 -7.45 5.42
CA LYS A 100 -0.26 -8.64 5.21
C LYS A 100 -1.23 -8.48 4.05
N LYS A 101 -1.89 -7.34 4.01
CA LYS A 101 -2.86 -7.10 2.95
C LYS A 101 -2.19 -7.03 1.59
N ILE A 102 -1.06 -6.37 1.51
CA ILE A 102 -0.36 -6.24 0.25
C ILE A 102 0.26 -7.56 -0.17
N SER A 103 0.81 -8.30 0.79
CA SER A 103 1.39 -9.60 0.47
C SER A 103 0.34 -10.54 -0.12
N LYS A 104 -0.84 -10.52 0.45
CA LYS A 104 -1.91 -11.35 -0.02
C LYS A 104 -2.35 -10.93 -1.42
N THR A 105 -2.44 -9.64 -1.65
CA THR A 105 -2.87 -9.13 -2.94
C THR A 105 -1.88 -9.45 -4.03
N CYS A 106 -0.59 -9.33 -3.73
CA CYS A 106 0.45 -9.58 -4.73
C CYS A 106 0.83 -11.04 -4.83
N ASN A 107 0.35 -11.84 -3.91
CA ASN A 107 0.70 -13.25 -3.83
C ASN A 107 2.20 -13.41 -3.72
N SER A 108 2.81 -12.60 -2.85
CA SER A 108 4.23 -12.59 -2.63
C SER A 108 4.48 -11.86 -1.33
N GLU A 109 5.64 -12.02 -0.79
CA GLU A 109 5.95 -11.42 0.49
C GLU A 109 6.33 -9.96 0.34
N ALA A 110 5.51 -9.07 0.85
CA ALA A 110 5.79 -7.63 0.84
C ALA A 110 6.17 -7.20 2.24
N VAL A 111 7.01 -6.20 2.34
CA VAL A 111 7.49 -5.68 3.61
C VAL A 111 7.21 -4.19 3.67
N SER A 112 6.71 -3.75 4.81
CA SER A 112 6.44 -2.33 5.02
C SER A 112 7.20 -1.86 6.24
N TYR A 113 7.68 -0.62 6.19
CA TYR A 113 8.28 -0.02 7.36
C TYR A 113 8.19 1.48 7.24
N THR A 114 8.42 2.16 8.34
CA THR A 114 8.27 3.60 8.39
C THR A 114 9.59 4.27 8.63
N HIS A 115 9.66 5.53 8.18
CA HIS A 115 10.80 6.38 8.42
C HIS A 115 10.33 7.66 9.05
N LEU A 116 11.21 8.37 9.66
CA LEU A 116 10.90 9.70 10.10
C LEU A 116 10.80 10.61 8.90
N ARG A 117 9.94 11.60 8.99
CA ARG A 117 9.87 12.58 7.93
C ARG A 117 11.14 13.39 7.93
N ALA A 118 11.52 13.85 6.75
CA ALA A 118 12.80 14.53 6.62
C ALA A 118 12.95 15.71 7.58
N HIS A 119 11.90 16.49 7.75
CA HIS A 119 12.02 17.65 8.61
C HIS A 119 11.93 17.31 10.09
N GLU A 120 11.81 16.04 10.41
CA GLU A 120 11.76 15.60 11.80
C GLU A 120 13.05 14.97 12.25
N THR A 121 14.02 14.93 11.39
CA THR A 121 15.25 14.23 11.73
C THR A 121 16.30 15.12 12.31
N ARG A 122 15.96 16.27 12.68
CA ARG A 122 16.96 17.16 13.25
C ARG A 122 17.00 17.17 14.68
#